data_e7b0d4f698b4c81130eaae7311541153
#
_entry.id   e7b0d4f698b4c81130eaae7311541153
#
_cell.length_a   1.000
_cell.length_b   1.000
_cell.length_c   1.000
_cell.angle_alpha   90.00
_cell.angle_beta   90.00
_cell.angle_gamma   90.00
#
_symmetry.space_group_name_H-M   'P 1'
#
loop_
_entity.id
_entity.type
_entity.pdbx_description
1 polymer ?
#
loop_
_entity_poly.entity_id
_entity_poly.type
_entity_poly.pdbx_seq_one_letter_code
_entity_poly.pdbx_strand_id
1 'polypeptide(L)'
;ELRIGASTTISQYVLPELIAEFRKLYPDIRLTLLSGNSHEIEDALAAGRIDLGMVEGIKRQPTFKYTPFMKDELVAFVHCSNPLAQQDEISLNLLRQTPIVLRELGSGTLDVIQKALQENGIALSDLNIEMNLGTTEGIKHFVEHSLSMGIISIRAIYRSIYEQVFKVLEIENLKMEREFLFVEKRGETAKLQQTFKKFITKGYNV
;
A
#
# COMPACT_ATOMS: atom_id res chain seq x y z
N GLU A 1 -19.89 -11.45 13.95
CA GLU A 1 -18.90 -10.39 13.85
C GLU A 1 -17.68 -10.89 13.07
N LEU A 2 -17.09 -10.03 12.22
CA LEU A 2 -15.82 -10.26 11.53
C LEU A 2 -14.89 -9.07 11.77
N ARG A 3 -13.75 -9.32 12.41
CA ARG A 3 -12.72 -8.35 12.73
C ARG A 3 -11.65 -8.40 11.63
N ILE A 4 -11.56 -7.36 10.83
CA ILE A 4 -10.63 -7.26 9.70
C ILE A 4 -9.49 -6.32 10.10
N GLY A 5 -8.27 -6.67 9.76
CA GLY A 5 -7.14 -5.75 9.78
C GLY A 5 -6.66 -5.50 8.36
N ALA A 6 -6.33 -4.27 8.02
CA ALA A 6 -5.80 -3.95 6.70
C ALA A 6 -4.69 -2.91 6.78
N SER A 7 -3.71 -3.06 5.89
CA SER A 7 -2.67 -2.03 5.70
C SER A 7 -3.28 -0.69 5.29
N THR A 8 -2.55 0.40 5.51
CA THR A 8 -3.07 1.75 5.27
C THR A 8 -3.55 1.95 3.84
N THR A 9 -2.86 1.44 2.84
CA THR A 9 -3.30 1.53 1.44
C THR A 9 -4.62 0.79 1.23
N ILE A 10 -4.70 -0.45 1.70
CA ILE A 10 -5.89 -1.29 1.51
C ILE A 10 -7.08 -0.73 2.28
N SER A 11 -6.87 -0.31 3.53
CA SER A 11 -7.94 0.22 4.38
C SER A 11 -8.53 1.55 3.91
N GLN A 12 -7.71 2.38 3.25
CA GLN A 12 -8.12 3.72 2.82
C GLN A 12 -8.65 3.77 1.38
N TYR A 13 -8.08 2.98 0.46
CA TYR A 13 -8.37 3.13 -0.96
C TYR A 13 -9.00 1.90 -1.64
N VAL A 14 -9.05 0.77 -0.92
CA VAL A 14 -9.59 -0.48 -1.47
C VAL A 14 -10.85 -0.93 -0.75
N LEU A 15 -10.79 -1.01 0.57
CA LEU A 15 -11.86 -1.62 1.37
C LEU A 15 -13.12 -0.78 1.54
N PRO A 16 -13.11 0.56 1.63
CA PRO A 16 -14.31 1.32 2.00
C PRO A 16 -15.49 1.07 1.08
N GLU A 17 -15.28 1.12 -0.22
CA GLU A 17 -16.33 0.86 -1.22
C GLU A 17 -16.84 -0.59 -1.13
N LEU A 18 -15.92 -1.56 -1.08
CA LEU A 18 -16.26 -2.98 -0.99
C LEU A 18 -16.99 -3.34 0.30
N ILE A 19 -16.59 -2.76 1.42
CA ILE A 19 -17.28 -2.97 2.71
C ILE A 19 -18.69 -2.37 2.64
N ALA A 20 -18.87 -1.20 2.02
CA ALA A 20 -20.18 -0.61 1.84
C ALA A 20 -21.12 -1.52 1.02
N GLU A 21 -20.62 -2.12 -0.05
CA GLU A 21 -21.38 -3.08 -0.87
C GLU A 21 -21.62 -4.41 -0.13
N PHE A 22 -20.60 -4.93 0.56
CA PHE A 22 -20.76 -6.14 1.36
C PHE A 22 -21.85 -5.98 2.42
N ARG A 23 -21.91 -4.83 3.08
CA ARG A 23 -22.92 -4.51 4.08
C ARG A 23 -24.33 -4.47 3.52
N LYS A 24 -24.52 -4.06 2.26
CA LYS A 24 -25.84 -4.12 1.60
C LYS A 24 -26.33 -5.55 1.41
N LEU A 25 -25.42 -6.48 1.10
CA LEU A 25 -25.73 -7.90 0.88
C LEU A 25 -25.85 -8.70 2.19
N TYR A 26 -25.13 -8.29 3.21
CA TYR A 26 -25.05 -8.98 4.50
C TYR A 26 -25.25 -7.99 5.67
N PRO A 27 -26.45 -7.42 5.84
CA PRO A 27 -26.72 -6.36 6.83
C PRO A 27 -26.53 -6.82 8.27
N ASP A 28 -26.76 -8.11 8.56
CA ASP A 28 -26.64 -8.69 9.91
C ASP A 28 -25.18 -8.97 10.32
N ILE A 29 -24.23 -8.90 9.40
CA ILE A 29 -22.82 -9.12 9.72
C ILE A 29 -22.21 -7.83 10.26
N ARG A 30 -21.80 -7.85 11.53
CA ARG A 30 -21.03 -6.76 12.12
C ARG A 30 -19.57 -6.86 11.65
N LEU A 31 -19.06 -5.77 11.07
CA LEU A 31 -17.68 -5.64 10.66
C LEU A 31 -16.95 -4.62 11.53
N THR A 32 -15.71 -4.91 11.88
CA THR A 32 -14.76 -3.94 12.44
C THR A 32 -13.49 -3.95 11.60
N LEU A 33 -12.92 -2.76 11.36
CA LEU A 33 -11.71 -2.60 10.56
C LEU A 33 -10.62 -1.94 11.42
N LEU A 34 -9.51 -2.65 11.62
CA LEU A 34 -8.27 -2.13 12.17
C LEU A 34 -7.36 -1.70 11.02
N SER A 35 -6.86 -0.48 11.04
CA SER A 35 -5.85 0.02 10.10
C SER A 35 -4.49 0.13 10.77
N GLY A 36 -3.43 -0.23 10.05
CA GLY A 36 -2.05 -0.14 10.49
C GLY A 36 -1.09 -0.41 9.35
N ASN A 37 0.21 -0.54 9.59
CA ASN A 37 1.13 -1.04 8.56
C ASN A 37 1.08 -2.58 8.48
N SER A 38 1.72 -3.17 7.46
CA SER A 38 1.63 -4.62 7.24
C SER A 38 2.11 -5.44 8.45
N HIS A 39 3.17 -4.99 9.13
CA HIS A 39 3.68 -5.66 10.33
C HIS A 39 2.69 -5.58 11.49
N GLU A 40 2.12 -4.41 11.77
CA GLU A 40 1.11 -4.22 12.82
C GLU A 40 -0.14 -5.07 12.59
N ILE A 41 -0.55 -5.25 11.34
CA ILE A 41 -1.68 -6.12 10.97
C ILE A 41 -1.35 -7.60 11.22
N GLU A 42 -0.14 -8.04 10.87
CA GLU A 42 0.31 -9.40 11.15
C GLU A 42 0.41 -9.67 12.66
N ASP A 43 0.90 -8.71 13.44
CA ASP A 43 0.93 -8.79 14.91
C ASP A 43 -0.48 -8.84 15.52
N ALA A 44 -1.41 -8.05 14.98
CA ALA A 44 -2.80 -8.08 15.41
C ALA A 44 -3.46 -9.44 15.14
N LEU A 45 -3.12 -10.07 14.00
CA LEU A 45 -3.58 -11.40 13.63
C LEU A 45 -2.98 -12.47 14.56
N ALA A 46 -1.67 -12.39 14.83
CA ALA A 46 -0.98 -13.29 15.77
C ALA A 46 -1.63 -13.26 17.16
N ALA A 47 -1.89 -12.05 17.65
CA ALA A 47 -2.51 -11.80 18.95
C ALA A 47 -4.03 -12.13 19.00
N GLY A 48 -4.66 -12.50 17.88
CA GLY A 48 -6.10 -12.79 17.82
C GLY A 48 -6.99 -11.56 17.98
N ARG A 49 -6.45 -10.34 17.79
CA ARG A 49 -7.22 -9.09 17.79
C ARG A 49 -8.07 -8.93 16.53
N ILE A 50 -7.66 -9.55 15.43
CA ILE A 50 -8.38 -9.63 14.16
C ILE A 50 -8.53 -11.08 13.70
N ASP A 51 -9.50 -11.35 12.85
CA ASP A 51 -9.80 -12.67 12.30
C ASP A 51 -9.18 -12.87 10.91
N LEU A 52 -9.05 -11.78 10.14
CA LEU A 52 -8.51 -11.77 8.78
C LEU A 52 -7.64 -10.53 8.61
N GLY A 53 -6.40 -10.72 8.13
CA GLY A 53 -5.51 -9.63 7.73
C GLY A 53 -5.54 -9.41 6.21
N MET A 54 -5.30 -8.17 5.79
CA MET A 54 -5.09 -7.78 4.40
C MET A 54 -3.86 -6.87 4.33
N VAL A 55 -2.80 -7.34 3.69
CA VAL A 55 -1.49 -6.67 3.69
C VAL A 55 -0.90 -6.58 2.29
N GLU A 56 0.08 -5.74 2.15
CA GLU A 56 0.99 -5.68 1.01
C GLU A 56 2.44 -5.94 1.47
N GLY A 57 3.31 -6.18 0.52
CA GLY A 57 4.73 -6.39 0.78
C GLY A 57 5.19 -7.77 0.33
N ILE A 58 6.48 -7.99 0.48
CA ILE A 58 7.16 -9.20 -0.02
C ILE A 58 7.54 -10.18 1.09
N LYS A 59 7.63 -9.69 2.33
CA LYS A 59 7.96 -10.53 3.48
C LYS A 59 6.79 -11.46 3.83
N ARG A 60 7.10 -12.71 4.15
CA ARG A 60 6.12 -13.74 4.52
C ARG A 60 6.56 -14.41 5.82
N GLN A 61 5.69 -14.41 6.82
CA GLN A 61 5.91 -15.16 8.05
C GLN A 61 5.44 -16.61 7.86
N PRO A 62 6.25 -17.63 8.21
CA PRO A 62 5.87 -19.05 8.01
C PRO A 62 4.61 -19.48 8.77
N THR A 63 4.27 -18.78 9.84
CA THR A 63 3.10 -19.03 10.69
C THR A 63 1.77 -18.71 10.04
N PHE A 64 1.79 -17.88 8.98
CA PHE A 64 0.59 -17.42 8.28
C PHE A 64 0.45 -18.06 6.90
N LYS A 65 -0.78 -18.05 6.41
CA LYS A 65 -1.14 -18.33 5.02
C LYS A 65 -1.44 -17.02 4.32
N TYR A 66 -0.79 -16.80 3.18
CA TYR A 66 -1.00 -15.63 2.32
C TYR A 66 -1.69 -16.06 1.03
N THR A 67 -2.71 -15.32 0.63
CA THR A 67 -3.45 -15.58 -0.62
C THR A 67 -3.60 -14.26 -1.39
N PRO A 68 -3.03 -14.11 -2.58
CA PRO A 68 -3.17 -12.90 -3.38
C PRO A 68 -4.61 -12.71 -3.83
N PHE A 69 -5.06 -11.45 -3.89
CA PHE A 69 -6.39 -11.10 -4.37
C PHE A 69 -6.42 -9.92 -5.36
N MET A 70 -5.37 -9.11 -5.39
CA MET A 70 -5.33 -7.94 -6.28
C MET A 70 -3.87 -7.54 -6.56
N LYS A 71 -3.62 -7.06 -7.78
CA LYS A 71 -2.34 -6.42 -8.14
C LYS A 71 -2.38 -4.92 -7.85
N ASP A 72 -1.24 -4.37 -7.53
CA ASP A 72 -1.01 -2.95 -7.27
C ASP A 72 0.37 -2.52 -7.74
N GLU A 73 0.52 -1.23 -8.01
CA GLU A 73 1.77 -0.62 -8.44
C GLU A 73 2.07 0.59 -7.57
N LEU A 74 3.33 0.74 -7.20
CA LEU A 74 3.84 1.95 -6.57
C LEU A 74 4.42 2.85 -7.65
N VAL A 75 4.12 4.14 -7.54
CA VAL A 75 4.59 5.18 -8.46
C VAL A 75 5.28 6.30 -7.70
N ALA A 76 6.34 6.83 -8.29
CA ALA A 76 6.94 8.07 -7.82
C ALA A 76 6.09 9.25 -8.29
N PHE A 77 5.94 10.25 -7.44
CA PHE A 77 5.14 11.44 -7.77
C PHE A 77 5.68 12.69 -7.09
N VAL A 78 5.41 13.82 -7.71
CA VAL A 78 5.73 15.16 -7.21
C VAL A 78 4.52 16.07 -7.35
N HIS A 79 4.48 17.18 -6.61
CA HIS A 79 3.49 18.23 -6.86
C HIS A 79 3.71 18.86 -8.25
N CYS A 80 2.65 19.26 -8.95
CA CYS A 80 2.75 19.81 -10.31
C CYS A 80 3.59 21.10 -10.42
N SER A 81 3.80 21.82 -9.31
CA SER A 81 4.72 22.97 -9.28
C SER A 81 6.21 22.59 -9.10
N ASN A 82 6.51 21.32 -8.83
CA ASN A 82 7.89 20.86 -8.72
C ASN A 82 8.59 20.94 -10.09
N PRO A 83 9.85 21.42 -10.18
CA PRO A 83 10.59 21.44 -11.45
C PRO A 83 10.68 20.07 -12.15
N LEU A 84 10.71 18.98 -11.39
CA LEU A 84 10.71 17.62 -11.95
C LEU A 84 9.39 17.25 -12.67
N ALA A 85 8.31 17.97 -12.42
CA ALA A 85 7.03 17.72 -13.10
C ALA A 85 7.06 17.99 -14.61
N GLN A 86 8.13 18.65 -15.11
CA GLN A 86 8.38 18.84 -16.53
C GLN A 86 8.98 17.60 -17.23
N GLN A 87 9.35 16.58 -16.47
CA GLN A 87 9.90 15.32 -16.98
C GLN A 87 8.85 14.21 -16.87
N ASP A 88 8.92 13.23 -17.75
CA ASP A 88 8.11 12.00 -17.64
C ASP A 88 8.89 10.89 -16.95
N GLU A 89 10.22 10.87 -17.10
CA GLU A 89 11.12 9.88 -16.53
C GLU A 89 12.34 10.56 -15.88
N ILE A 90 12.82 9.97 -14.79
CA ILE A 90 14.06 10.37 -14.11
C ILE A 90 15.04 9.21 -14.03
N SER A 91 16.33 9.55 -14.10
CA SER A 91 17.40 8.55 -13.93
C SER A 91 17.56 8.13 -12.44
N LEU A 92 18.16 6.96 -12.21
CA LEU A 92 18.53 6.52 -10.87
C LEU A 92 19.50 7.46 -10.15
N ASN A 93 20.35 8.18 -10.89
CA ASN A 93 21.23 9.18 -10.31
C ASN A 93 20.47 10.42 -9.83
N LEU A 94 19.47 10.87 -10.56
CA LEU A 94 18.62 11.99 -10.15
C LEU A 94 17.73 11.58 -8.96
N LEU A 95 17.23 10.34 -8.91
CA LEU A 95 16.51 9.79 -7.77
C LEU A 95 17.33 9.93 -6.47
N ARG A 96 18.62 9.55 -6.49
CA ARG A 96 19.49 9.65 -5.30
C ARG A 96 19.66 11.08 -4.78
N GLN A 97 19.59 12.07 -5.65
CA GLN A 97 19.78 13.48 -5.29
C GLN A 97 18.48 14.19 -4.90
N THR A 98 17.34 13.64 -5.34
CA THR A 98 16.02 14.23 -5.08
C THR A 98 15.60 13.99 -3.64
N PRO A 99 15.18 15.05 -2.90
CA PRO A 99 14.57 14.85 -1.59
C PRO A 99 13.36 13.93 -1.71
N ILE A 100 13.30 12.88 -0.89
CA ILE A 100 12.24 11.88 -0.96
C ILE A 100 11.61 11.64 0.41
N VAL A 101 10.28 11.46 0.40
CA VAL A 101 9.50 11.07 1.56
C VAL A 101 9.04 9.64 1.37
N LEU A 102 9.30 8.79 2.34
CA LEU A 102 8.98 7.37 2.31
C LEU A 102 8.06 6.97 3.45
N ARG A 103 7.53 5.76 3.36
CA ARG A 103 6.81 5.13 4.47
C ARG A 103 7.79 4.67 5.55
N GLU A 104 7.25 4.48 6.73
CA GLU A 104 7.96 4.00 7.93
C GLU A 104 8.37 2.52 7.81
N LEU A 105 9.27 2.10 8.72
CA LEU A 105 9.63 0.69 8.89
C LEU A 105 8.41 -0.16 9.27
N GLY A 106 8.32 -1.37 8.71
CA GLY A 106 7.15 -2.25 8.86
C GLY A 106 6.07 -2.04 7.81
N SER A 107 6.18 -0.99 6.98
CA SER A 107 5.31 -0.79 5.83
C SER A 107 5.67 -1.73 4.69
N GLY A 108 4.68 -2.46 4.17
CA GLY A 108 4.86 -3.25 2.95
C GLY A 108 5.21 -2.40 1.72
N THR A 109 4.81 -1.13 1.70
CA THR A 109 5.23 -0.16 0.67
C THR A 109 6.74 0.04 0.69
N LEU A 110 7.33 0.27 1.87
CA LEU A 110 8.77 0.46 2.01
C LEU A 110 9.55 -0.82 1.63
N ASP A 111 9.04 -1.99 2.00
CA ASP A 111 9.65 -3.28 1.63
C ASP A 111 9.75 -3.46 0.11
N VAL A 112 8.71 -3.09 -0.64
CA VAL A 112 8.69 -3.17 -2.12
C VAL A 112 9.67 -2.18 -2.73
N ILE A 113 9.70 -0.94 -2.24
CA ILE A 113 10.66 0.08 -2.69
C ILE A 113 12.09 -0.40 -2.45
N GLN A 114 12.38 -0.87 -1.25
CA GLN A 114 13.70 -1.35 -0.88
C GLN A 114 14.16 -2.50 -1.78
N LYS A 115 13.27 -3.45 -2.07
CA LYS A 115 13.59 -4.57 -2.97
C LYS A 115 13.92 -4.09 -4.38
N ALA A 116 13.07 -3.22 -4.94
CA ALA A 116 13.28 -2.68 -6.30
C ALA A 116 14.59 -1.89 -6.41
N LEU A 117 14.95 -1.12 -5.39
CA LEU A 117 16.23 -0.42 -5.32
C LEU A 117 17.40 -1.40 -5.25
N GLN A 118 17.32 -2.44 -4.41
CA GLN A 118 18.37 -3.45 -4.27
C GLN A 118 18.63 -4.22 -5.57
N GLU A 119 17.59 -4.51 -6.36
CA GLU A 119 17.70 -5.14 -7.68
C GLU A 119 18.49 -4.25 -8.68
N ASN A 120 18.56 -2.94 -8.42
CA ASN A 120 19.36 -1.97 -9.16
C ASN A 120 20.67 -1.56 -8.46
N GLY A 121 21.08 -2.31 -7.42
CA GLY A 121 22.32 -2.03 -6.68
C GLY A 121 22.30 -0.75 -5.84
N ILE A 122 21.09 -0.30 -5.43
CA ILE A 122 20.89 0.91 -4.62
C ILE A 122 20.40 0.51 -3.23
N ALA A 123 21.05 1.03 -2.18
CA ALA A 123 20.56 0.91 -0.82
C ALA A 123 19.66 2.11 -0.45
N LEU A 124 18.77 1.95 0.53
CA LEU A 124 17.99 3.09 1.05
C LEU A 124 18.87 4.24 1.57
N SER A 125 20.05 3.89 2.12
CA SER A 125 21.05 4.88 2.58
C SER A 125 21.65 5.74 1.47
N ASP A 126 21.50 5.32 0.21
CA ASP A 126 22.01 6.09 -0.94
C ASP A 126 21.01 7.16 -1.41
N LEU A 127 19.80 7.17 -0.85
CA LEU A 127 18.76 8.15 -1.16
C LEU A 127 18.83 9.35 -0.22
N ASN A 128 18.42 10.50 -0.72
CA ASN A 128 18.23 11.71 0.09
C ASN A 128 16.86 11.66 0.78
N ILE A 129 16.72 10.80 1.80
CA ILE A 129 15.47 10.65 2.55
C ILE A 129 15.30 11.83 3.49
N GLU A 130 14.30 12.67 3.21
CA GLU A 130 13.98 13.83 4.03
C GLU A 130 13.17 13.45 5.27
N MET A 131 12.20 12.52 5.12
CA MET A 131 11.32 12.08 6.19
C MET A 131 10.73 10.70 5.93
N ASN A 132 10.42 9.99 7.01
CA ASN A 132 9.56 8.80 6.99
C ASN A 132 8.22 9.11 7.65
N LEU A 133 7.12 8.81 6.98
CA LEU A 133 5.76 9.06 7.46
C LEU A 133 4.95 7.77 7.60
N GLY A 134 4.20 7.66 8.69
CA GLY A 134 3.41 6.49 9.04
C GLY A 134 2.13 6.28 8.22
N THR A 135 1.77 7.21 7.31
CA THR A 135 0.55 7.10 6.52
C THR A 135 0.73 7.55 5.07
N THR A 136 -0.04 6.95 4.16
CA THR A 136 -0.06 7.33 2.75
C THR A 136 -0.59 8.75 2.55
N GLU A 137 -1.64 9.15 3.29
CA GLU A 137 -2.16 10.53 3.26
C GLU A 137 -1.13 11.54 3.78
N GLY A 138 -0.36 11.19 4.83
CA GLY A 138 0.72 12.04 5.33
C GLY A 138 1.76 12.33 4.25
N ILE A 139 2.15 11.33 3.45
CA ILE A 139 3.08 11.52 2.32
C ILE A 139 2.46 12.45 1.27
N LYS A 140 1.19 12.25 0.89
CA LYS A 140 0.52 13.10 -0.10
C LYS A 140 0.53 14.57 0.34
N HIS A 141 0.09 14.85 1.56
CA HIS A 141 0.06 16.22 2.10
C HIS A 141 1.45 16.84 2.22
N PHE A 142 2.46 16.06 2.60
CA PHE A 142 3.83 16.56 2.65
C PHE A 142 4.35 16.95 1.26
N VAL A 143 4.15 16.08 0.26
CA VAL A 143 4.57 16.33 -1.13
C VAL A 143 3.83 17.53 -1.73
N GLU A 144 2.55 17.70 -1.39
CA GLU A 144 1.74 18.85 -1.84
C GLU A 144 2.31 20.20 -1.39
N HIS A 145 3.03 20.21 -0.24
CA HIS A 145 3.54 21.44 0.38
C HIS A 145 5.08 21.52 0.37
N SER A 146 5.76 20.66 -0.40
CA SER A 146 7.22 20.59 -0.47
C SER A 146 7.71 20.43 -1.91
N LEU A 147 9.04 20.41 -2.09
CA LEU A 147 9.66 20.01 -3.35
C LEU A 147 10.13 18.54 -3.34
N SER A 148 9.67 17.77 -2.37
CA SER A 148 10.04 16.37 -2.24
C SER A 148 9.24 15.48 -3.17
N MET A 149 9.78 14.33 -3.47
CA MET A 149 9.12 13.25 -4.17
C MET A 149 8.55 12.23 -3.17
N GLY A 150 7.39 11.67 -3.47
CA GLY A 150 6.84 10.54 -2.73
C GLY A 150 6.79 9.29 -3.60
N ILE A 151 6.76 8.11 -2.98
CA ILE A 151 6.48 6.82 -3.66
C ILE A 151 5.37 6.11 -2.88
N ILE A 152 4.21 5.95 -3.51
CA ILE A 152 3.02 5.30 -2.94
C ILE A 152 2.24 4.54 -4.01
N SER A 153 1.17 3.84 -3.61
CA SER A 153 0.26 3.18 -4.55
C SER A 153 -0.39 4.19 -5.50
N ILE A 154 -0.46 3.83 -6.78
CA ILE A 154 -1.19 4.60 -7.80
C ILE A 154 -2.65 4.84 -7.39
N ARG A 155 -3.25 3.90 -6.65
CA ARG A 155 -4.63 4.02 -6.14
C ARG A 155 -4.82 5.19 -5.20
N ALA A 156 -3.78 5.57 -4.47
CA ALA A 156 -3.82 6.69 -3.52
C ALA A 156 -3.82 8.06 -4.20
N ILE A 157 -3.27 8.17 -5.41
CA ILE A 157 -3.10 9.47 -6.10
C ILE A 157 -3.90 9.59 -7.39
N TYR A 158 -4.58 8.53 -7.83
CA TYR A 158 -5.32 8.55 -9.10
C TYR A 158 -6.21 9.78 -9.26
N ARG A 159 -6.99 10.11 -8.24
CA ARG A 159 -7.86 11.30 -8.26
C ARG A 159 -7.06 12.60 -8.34
N SER A 160 -5.99 12.72 -7.56
CA SER A 160 -5.13 13.91 -7.51
C SER A 160 -4.36 14.12 -8.83
N ILE A 161 -4.07 13.04 -9.57
CA ILE A 161 -3.52 13.14 -10.93
C ILE A 161 -4.56 13.75 -11.88
N TYR A 162 -5.80 13.26 -11.83
CA TYR A 162 -6.90 13.79 -12.64
C TYR A 162 -7.17 15.27 -12.34
N GLU A 163 -7.09 15.65 -11.06
CA GLU A 163 -7.23 17.04 -10.59
C GLU A 163 -5.97 17.91 -10.84
N GLN A 164 -4.93 17.35 -11.47
CA GLN A 164 -3.66 18.01 -11.78
C GLN A 164 -2.89 18.55 -10.56
N VAL A 165 -3.07 17.94 -9.40
CA VAL A 165 -2.30 18.25 -8.18
C VAL A 165 -0.93 17.61 -8.22
N PHE A 166 -0.87 16.36 -8.67
CA PHE A 166 0.37 15.57 -8.75
C PHE A 166 0.69 15.12 -10.17
N LYS A 167 1.99 15.07 -10.45
CA LYS A 167 2.57 14.45 -11.64
C LYS A 167 3.28 13.17 -11.24
N VAL A 168 2.95 12.07 -11.91
CA VAL A 168 3.69 10.80 -11.79
C VAL A 168 4.95 10.88 -12.63
N LEU A 169 6.04 10.35 -12.08
CA LEU A 169 7.32 10.22 -12.74
C LEU A 169 7.69 8.74 -12.84
N GLU A 170 8.10 8.31 -14.01
CA GLU A 170 8.77 7.03 -14.17
C GLU A 170 10.21 7.12 -13.64
N ILE A 171 10.73 6.05 -13.10
CA ILE A 171 12.12 5.94 -12.67
C ILE A 171 12.78 4.87 -13.55
N GLU A 172 13.84 5.24 -14.23
CA GLU A 172 14.59 4.37 -15.14
C GLU A 172 14.91 3.02 -14.48
N ASN A 173 14.48 1.91 -15.12
CA ASN A 173 14.70 0.54 -14.67
C ASN A 173 14.13 0.18 -13.28
N LEU A 174 13.26 1.00 -12.70
CA LEU A 174 12.69 0.76 -11.37
C LEU A 174 11.19 0.46 -11.47
N LYS A 175 10.83 -0.83 -11.51
CA LYS A 175 9.44 -1.28 -11.44
C LYS A 175 9.11 -1.71 -10.01
N MET A 176 7.99 -1.22 -9.50
CA MET A 176 7.56 -1.46 -8.12
C MET A 176 6.15 -2.07 -8.10
N GLU A 177 6.03 -3.25 -8.68
CA GLU A 177 4.78 -4.03 -8.68
C GLU A 177 4.66 -4.87 -7.40
N ARG A 178 3.44 -5.05 -6.92
CA ARG A 178 3.12 -5.87 -5.75
C ARG A 178 1.75 -6.51 -5.84
N GLU A 179 1.46 -7.39 -4.89
CA GLU A 179 0.13 -7.96 -4.71
C GLU A 179 -0.42 -7.60 -3.33
N PHE A 180 -1.71 -7.34 -3.26
CA PHE A 180 -2.45 -7.32 -2.00
C PHE A 180 -2.86 -8.74 -1.64
N LEU A 181 -2.72 -9.07 -0.37
CA LEU A 181 -2.80 -10.44 0.12
C LEU A 181 -3.77 -10.53 1.29
N PHE A 182 -4.62 -11.52 1.28
CA PHE A 182 -5.22 -12.00 2.53
C PHE A 182 -4.17 -12.72 3.37
N VAL A 183 -4.20 -12.49 4.67
CA VAL A 183 -3.35 -13.15 5.67
C VAL A 183 -4.23 -13.82 6.72
N GLU A 184 -3.99 -15.10 6.94
CA GLU A 184 -4.76 -15.94 7.85
C GLU A 184 -3.82 -16.79 8.71
N LYS A 185 -4.24 -17.17 9.93
CA LYS A 185 -3.58 -18.23 10.67
C LYS A 185 -3.71 -19.53 9.88
N ARG A 186 -2.69 -20.39 9.95
CA ARG A 186 -2.79 -21.73 9.35
C ARG A 186 -3.83 -22.55 10.09
N GLY A 187 -4.63 -23.31 9.35
CA GLY A 187 -5.72 -24.14 9.88
C GLY A 187 -7.01 -23.95 9.10
N GLU A 188 -8.13 -24.29 9.69
CA GLU A 188 -9.44 -24.11 9.07
C GLU A 188 -9.87 -22.64 9.09
N THR A 189 -10.26 -22.13 7.93
CA THR A 189 -10.81 -20.77 7.78
C THR A 189 -12.30 -20.80 8.08
N ALA A 190 -12.78 -19.95 8.97
CA ALA A 190 -14.19 -19.86 9.30
C ALA A 190 -15.03 -19.47 8.07
N LYS A 191 -16.27 -19.96 8.00
CA LYS A 191 -17.18 -19.74 6.89
C LYS A 191 -17.38 -18.24 6.55
N LEU A 192 -17.42 -17.40 7.59
CA LEU A 192 -17.61 -15.97 7.43
C LEU A 192 -16.40 -15.30 6.75
N GLN A 193 -15.17 -15.65 7.15
CA GLN A 193 -13.95 -15.19 6.48
C GLN A 193 -13.93 -15.63 5.02
N GLN A 194 -14.29 -16.88 4.72
CA GLN A 194 -14.36 -17.39 3.35
C GLN A 194 -15.38 -16.61 2.51
N THR A 195 -16.55 -16.29 3.07
CA THR A 195 -17.60 -15.51 2.39
C THR A 195 -17.08 -14.11 2.06
N PHE A 196 -16.45 -13.44 3.01
CA PHE A 196 -15.86 -12.11 2.81
C PHE A 196 -14.75 -12.14 1.74
N LYS A 197 -13.80 -13.08 1.84
CA LYS A 197 -12.73 -13.24 0.83
C LYS A 197 -13.27 -13.46 -0.57
N LYS A 198 -14.26 -14.34 -0.74
CA LYS A 198 -14.91 -14.59 -2.04
C LYS A 198 -15.58 -13.33 -2.59
N PHE A 199 -16.23 -12.55 -1.72
CA PHE A 199 -16.86 -11.30 -2.12
C PHE A 199 -15.82 -10.28 -2.61
N ILE A 200 -14.75 -10.05 -1.82
CA ILE A 200 -13.67 -9.13 -2.19
C ILE A 200 -13.03 -9.54 -3.53
N THR A 201 -12.70 -10.83 -3.69
CA THR A 201 -12.04 -11.33 -4.91
C THR A 201 -12.93 -11.17 -6.16
N LYS A 202 -14.26 -11.33 -6.03
CA LYS A 202 -15.20 -11.15 -7.15
C LYS A 202 -15.36 -9.68 -7.54
N GLY A 203 -15.35 -8.77 -6.57
CA GLY A 203 -15.54 -7.33 -6.82
C GLY A 203 -14.43 -6.68 -7.65
N TYR A 204 -13.30 -7.37 -7.84
CA TYR A 204 -12.15 -6.90 -8.63
C TYR A 204 -11.89 -7.64 -9.95
N ASN A 205 -12.61 -8.72 -10.19
CA ASN A 205 -12.52 -9.47 -11.47
C ASN A 205 -13.60 -9.05 -12.48
N VAL A 206 -14.18 -7.86 -12.31
CA VAL A 206 -15.13 -7.25 -13.25
C VAL A 206 -14.47 -6.11 -13.97
#